data_1f463808284aa08f250a9778bddf5337
#
_entry.id   1f463808284aa08f250a9778bddf5337
#
_cell.length_a   1.000
_cell.length_b   1.000
_cell.length_c   1.000
_cell.angle_alpha   90.00
_cell.angle_beta   90.00
_cell.angle_gamma   90.00
#
_symmetry.space_group_name_H-M   'P 1'
#
loop_
_entity.id
_entity.type
_entity.pdbx_description
1 polymer ?
#
loop_
_entity_poly.entity_id
_entity_poly.type
_entity_poly.pdbx_seq_one_letter_code
_entity_poly.pdbx_strand_id
1 'polypeptide(L)'
;MQPGVKSTSAPVPLRPVQGRVPPHNLDAEGAVLSASLLKPDDYDVVAGIVQVQHFYSDANRWIFEAVAALHEASQPVDVITVSTWLKSQDRLAQIGGTPYIAQIMDSVPAVANVATYAEIVRDAWQKRQLIAQCQTFAAEAYDTPVPARELVQNAEASLAELGASGAVSAFARVGLVVAAEVDRMEEAQRLGLTGSGVSTGFSRLDKATAGLHKGDLYIIAARPGHGKSSLVMNVAAHVARKGDEAVAVFSLEMPKEQIAMRLACAERGIDTGDVRRNVLKVEQRAELRQSVLDLAQMPLWI
;
A
#
# COMPACT_ATOMS: atom_id res chain seq x y z
N MET A 1 -40.36 -15.50 -10.64
CA MET A 1 -39.84 -14.64 -11.73
C MET A 1 -38.56 -14.00 -11.16
N GLN A 2 -37.38 -14.60 -11.46
CA GLN A 2 -36.08 -14.11 -11.01
C GLN A 2 -35.56 -13.09 -12.01
N PRO A 3 -35.09 -11.91 -11.61
CA PRO A 3 -34.33 -11.04 -12.50
C PRO A 3 -32.88 -11.54 -12.56
N GLY A 4 -32.51 -12.04 -13.72
CA GLY A 4 -31.17 -12.51 -14.00
C GLY A 4 -30.16 -11.35 -13.94
N VAL A 5 -29.14 -11.53 -13.15
CA VAL A 5 -27.90 -10.73 -13.17
C VAL A 5 -27.18 -11.05 -14.48
N LYS A 6 -27.37 -10.20 -15.49
CA LYS A 6 -26.55 -10.21 -16.70
C LYS A 6 -25.25 -9.43 -16.41
N SER A 7 -24.25 -10.12 -15.89
CA SER A 7 -22.87 -9.67 -16.01
C SER A 7 -22.29 -10.23 -17.31
N THR A 8 -22.51 -9.55 -18.41
CA THR A 8 -21.79 -9.77 -19.66
C THR A 8 -20.83 -8.61 -19.88
N SER A 9 -19.69 -8.63 -19.19
CA SER A 9 -18.52 -7.93 -19.71
C SER A 9 -18.08 -8.70 -20.96
N ALA A 10 -18.24 -8.08 -22.13
CA ALA A 10 -17.70 -8.62 -23.37
C ALA A 10 -16.19 -8.87 -23.18
N PRO A 11 -15.64 -9.97 -23.71
CA PRO A 11 -14.21 -10.24 -23.62
C PRO A 11 -13.46 -9.08 -24.29
N VAL A 12 -12.60 -8.42 -23.49
CA VAL A 12 -11.72 -7.38 -24.00
C VAL A 12 -10.76 -8.05 -24.99
N PRO A 13 -10.73 -7.63 -26.27
CA PRO A 13 -9.84 -8.25 -27.24
C PRO A 13 -8.39 -8.03 -26.81
N LEU A 14 -7.65 -9.13 -26.62
CA LEU A 14 -6.22 -9.11 -26.37
C LEU A 14 -5.51 -8.48 -27.57
N ARG A 15 -5.13 -7.20 -27.46
CA ARG A 15 -4.32 -6.53 -28.45
C ARG A 15 -2.86 -6.80 -28.15
N PRO A 16 -2.06 -7.34 -29.08
CA PRO A 16 -0.63 -7.49 -28.86
C PRO A 16 0.00 -6.10 -28.64
N VAL A 17 0.72 -5.94 -27.53
CA VAL A 17 1.43 -4.70 -27.15
C VAL A 17 2.80 -4.68 -27.85
N GLN A 18 2.84 -4.96 -29.16
CA GLN A 18 4.09 -4.88 -29.92
C GLN A 18 4.42 -3.45 -30.30
N GLY A 19 5.65 -2.99 -30.03
CA GLY A 19 6.21 -1.74 -30.51
C GLY A 19 6.07 -0.52 -29.57
N ARG A 20 5.66 -0.68 -28.31
CA ARG A 20 5.66 0.42 -27.34
C ARG A 20 6.98 0.47 -26.58
N VAL A 21 7.55 1.67 -26.47
CA VAL A 21 8.73 1.93 -25.63
C VAL A 21 8.31 1.80 -24.16
N PRO A 22 9.08 1.09 -23.34
CA PRO A 22 8.77 0.98 -21.90
C PRO A 22 8.69 2.34 -21.22
N PRO A 23 7.83 2.56 -20.22
CA PRO A 23 7.73 3.82 -19.49
C PRO A 23 9.08 4.23 -18.90
N HIS A 24 9.53 5.46 -19.20
CA HIS A 24 10.76 6.04 -18.68
C HIS A 24 10.70 7.58 -18.75
N ASN A 25 11.57 8.24 -17.98
CA ASN A 25 11.75 9.69 -18.03
C ASN A 25 13.24 10.01 -17.78
N LEU A 26 13.99 10.15 -18.89
CA LEU A 26 15.43 10.39 -18.82
C LEU A 26 15.78 11.77 -18.22
N ASP A 27 14.92 12.77 -18.38
CA ASP A 27 15.11 14.09 -17.79
C ASP A 27 14.99 14.01 -16.26
N ALA A 28 14.01 13.26 -15.75
CA ALA A 28 13.87 13.01 -14.31
C ALA A 28 15.06 12.19 -13.75
N GLU A 29 15.54 11.20 -14.50
CA GLU A 29 16.73 10.44 -14.11
C GLU A 29 17.97 11.35 -14.04
N GLY A 30 18.17 12.20 -15.05
CA GLY A 30 19.24 13.19 -15.07
C GLY A 30 19.16 14.17 -13.90
N ALA A 31 17.95 14.65 -13.57
CA ALA A 31 17.72 15.54 -12.44
C ALA A 31 18.07 14.90 -11.09
N VAL A 32 17.68 13.64 -10.90
CA VAL A 32 18.00 12.85 -9.70
C VAL A 32 19.50 12.67 -9.56
N LEU A 33 20.19 12.32 -10.63
CA LEU A 33 21.65 12.15 -10.64
C LEU A 33 22.38 13.47 -10.40
N SER A 34 21.97 14.56 -11.06
CA SER A 34 22.55 15.89 -10.87
C SER A 34 22.46 16.32 -9.41
N ALA A 35 21.28 16.16 -8.78
CA ALA A 35 21.10 16.49 -7.37
C ALA A 35 22.00 15.64 -6.45
N SER A 36 22.08 14.33 -6.70
CA SER A 36 22.90 13.39 -5.92
C SER A 36 24.41 13.65 -6.05
N LEU A 37 24.85 14.22 -7.20
CA LEU A 37 26.24 14.59 -7.46
C LEU A 37 26.63 15.95 -6.85
N LEU A 38 25.65 16.89 -6.75
CA LEU A 38 25.90 18.25 -6.30
C LEU A 38 25.79 18.43 -4.78
N LYS A 39 24.92 17.66 -4.12
CA LYS A 39 24.64 17.81 -2.69
C LYS A 39 24.46 16.46 -2.00
N PRO A 40 25.30 16.14 -0.99
CA PRO A 40 25.17 14.90 -0.21
C PRO A 40 23.80 14.75 0.47
N ASP A 41 23.21 15.86 0.98
CA ASP A 41 21.89 15.84 1.63
C ASP A 41 20.77 15.47 0.68
N ASP A 42 20.84 15.87 -0.59
CA ASP A 42 19.86 15.51 -1.62
C ASP A 42 19.96 14.02 -1.98
N TYR A 43 21.15 13.40 -1.90
CA TYR A 43 21.31 11.95 -2.08
C TYR A 43 20.54 11.16 -1.02
N ASP A 44 20.58 11.54 0.25
CA ASP A 44 19.84 10.85 1.31
C ASP A 44 18.32 10.83 1.04
N VAL A 45 17.79 11.95 0.52
CA VAL A 45 16.38 12.05 0.10
C VAL A 45 16.09 11.13 -1.08
N VAL A 46 16.97 11.14 -2.09
CA VAL A 46 16.85 10.29 -3.28
C VAL A 46 16.93 8.82 -2.92
N ALA A 47 17.92 8.40 -2.13
CA ALA A 47 18.12 7.01 -1.71
C ALA A 47 16.95 6.46 -0.87
N GLY A 48 16.19 7.36 -0.21
CA GLY A 48 14.94 7.01 0.45
C GLY A 48 13.79 6.65 -0.51
N ILE A 49 13.87 7.07 -1.79
CA ILE A 49 12.77 6.94 -2.76
C ILE A 49 13.13 5.99 -3.91
N VAL A 50 14.35 6.07 -4.44
CA VAL A 50 14.81 5.28 -5.59
C VAL A 50 16.00 4.40 -5.25
N GLN A 51 16.10 3.29 -5.97
CA GLN A 51 17.19 2.34 -5.94
C GLN A 51 17.84 2.23 -7.32
N VAL A 52 19.04 1.66 -7.41
CA VAL A 52 19.81 1.47 -8.65
C VAL A 52 18.96 0.86 -9.78
N GLN A 53 18.14 -0.12 -9.45
CA GLN A 53 17.27 -0.84 -10.42
C GLN A 53 16.12 0.01 -10.97
N HIS A 54 15.81 1.17 -10.37
CA HIS A 54 14.71 2.02 -10.81
C HIS A 54 15.04 2.81 -12.08
N PHE A 55 16.33 2.98 -12.39
CA PHE A 55 16.76 3.70 -13.58
C PHE A 55 16.54 2.86 -14.85
N TYR A 56 16.06 3.52 -15.91
CA TYR A 56 15.85 2.91 -17.22
C TYR A 56 17.13 2.86 -18.03
N SER A 57 17.89 3.97 -18.04
CA SER A 57 19.17 4.06 -18.71
C SER A 57 20.25 3.29 -17.96
N ASP A 58 20.94 2.36 -18.62
CA ASP A 58 22.07 1.64 -18.03
C ASP A 58 23.19 2.59 -17.60
N ALA A 59 23.44 3.64 -18.37
CA ALA A 59 24.41 4.67 -18.02
C ALA A 59 24.05 5.38 -16.72
N ASN A 60 22.79 5.78 -16.57
CA ASN A 60 22.30 6.46 -15.37
C ASN A 60 22.30 5.52 -14.17
N ARG A 61 21.95 4.27 -14.38
CA ARG A 61 22.00 3.22 -13.34
C ARG A 61 23.40 3.04 -12.78
N TRP A 62 24.41 2.95 -13.64
CA TRP A 62 25.81 2.80 -13.21
C TRP A 62 26.37 4.04 -12.53
N ILE A 63 25.96 5.23 -12.96
CA ILE A 63 26.33 6.47 -12.28
C ILE A 63 25.74 6.49 -10.87
N PHE A 64 24.44 6.13 -10.72
CA PHE A 64 23.81 6.11 -9.40
C PHE A 64 24.42 5.02 -8.50
N GLU A 65 24.77 3.86 -9.04
CA GLU A 65 25.50 2.80 -8.33
C GLU A 65 26.87 3.30 -7.81
N ALA A 66 27.60 4.07 -8.62
CA ALA A 66 28.86 4.67 -8.22
C ALA A 66 28.67 5.70 -7.10
N VAL A 67 27.65 6.55 -7.20
CA VAL A 67 27.29 7.54 -6.18
C VAL A 67 26.95 6.83 -4.86
N ALA A 68 26.14 5.78 -4.91
CA ALA A 68 25.77 4.98 -3.75
C ALA A 68 27.01 4.36 -3.06
N ALA A 69 27.89 3.71 -3.84
CA ALA A 69 29.10 3.07 -3.32
C ALA A 69 30.08 4.08 -2.68
N LEU A 70 30.24 5.26 -3.28
CA LEU A 70 31.10 6.31 -2.71
C LEU A 70 30.50 6.89 -1.43
N HIS A 71 29.19 7.10 -1.39
CA HIS A 71 28.48 7.59 -0.22
C HIS A 71 28.58 6.60 0.95
N GLU A 72 28.35 5.30 0.71
CA GLU A 72 28.52 4.23 1.71
C GLU A 72 29.95 4.16 2.24
N ALA A 73 30.94 4.39 1.37
CA ALA A 73 32.34 4.44 1.77
C ALA A 73 32.75 5.78 2.44
N SER A 74 31.81 6.70 2.65
CA SER A 74 32.08 8.07 3.18
C SER A 74 33.14 8.82 2.38
N GLN A 75 33.19 8.58 1.06
CA GLN A 75 34.09 9.27 0.14
C GLN A 75 33.38 10.46 -0.52
N PRO A 76 34.16 11.51 -0.91
CA PRO A 76 33.58 12.63 -1.66
C PRO A 76 32.93 12.15 -2.96
N VAL A 77 31.74 12.69 -3.26
CA VAL A 77 31.02 12.40 -4.49
C VAL A 77 31.16 13.59 -5.44
N ASP A 78 31.94 13.41 -6.49
CA ASP A 78 32.17 14.39 -7.56
C ASP A 78 32.44 13.68 -8.90
N VAL A 79 32.58 14.47 -9.99
CA VAL A 79 32.84 13.92 -11.33
C VAL A 79 34.10 13.08 -11.38
N ILE A 80 35.14 13.45 -10.63
CA ILE A 80 36.44 12.77 -10.64
C ILE A 80 36.35 11.43 -9.93
N THR A 81 35.78 11.41 -8.72
CA THR A 81 35.63 10.20 -7.91
C THR A 81 34.70 9.18 -8.55
N VAL A 82 33.53 9.64 -9.08
CA VAL A 82 32.59 8.82 -9.83
C VAL A 82 33.22 8.26 -11.10
N SER A 83 33.95 9.09 -11.88
CA SER A 83 34.65 8.62 -13.08
C SER A 83 35.72 7.58 -12.75
N THR A 84 36.45 7.78 -11.64
CA THR A 84 37.51 6.85 -11.17
C THR A 84 36.86 5.53 -10.76
N TRP A 85 35.77 5.56 -10.03
CA TRP A 85 35.04 4.35 -9.62
C TRP A 85 34.50 3.59 -10.84
N LEU A 86 33.86 4.28 -11.79
CA LEU A 86 33.35 3.66 -13.02
C LEU A 86 34.46 3.10 -13.90
N LYS A 87 35.63 3.75 -13.92
CA LYS A 87 36.80 3.23 -14.62
C LYS A 87 37.34 1.95 -13.99
N SER A 88 37.32 1.84 -12.66
CA SER A 88 37.73 0.61 -11.96
C SER A 88 36.81 -0.57 -12.24
N GLN A 89 35.57 -0.32 -12.67
CA GLN A 89 34.58 -1.30 -13.05
C GLN A 89 34.48 -1.52 -14.58
N ASP A 90 35.40 -0.94 -15.38
CA ASP A 90 35.40 -0.99 -16.84
C ASP A 90 34.11 -0.46 -17.52
N ARG A 91 33.36 0.41 -16.82
CA ARG A 91 32.06 0.96 -17.27
C ARG A 91 32.13 2.39 -17.80
N LEU A 92 33.19 3.14 -17.50
CA LEU A 92 33.30 4.55 -17.86
C LEU A 92 33.18 4.81 -19.37
N ALA A 93 33.83 3.98 -20.20
CA ALA A 93 33.73 4.13 -21.65
C ALA A 93 32.32 3.83 -22.19
N GLN A 94 31.58 2.94 -21.53
CA GLN A 94 30.24 2.51 -21.95
C GLN A 94 29.18 3.58 -21.71
N ILE A 95 29.37 4.47 -20.72
CA ILE A 95 28.46 5.57 -20.44
C ILE A 95 28.73 6.82 -21.29
N GLY A 96 29.77 6.83 -22.13
CA GLY A 96 30.20 8.02 -22.90
C GLY A 96 31.30 8.83 -22.22
N GLY A 97 31.97 8.26 -21.22
CA GLY A 97 33.11 8.88 -20.53
C GLY A 97 32.71 9.97 -19.51
N THR A 98 33.73 10.65 -19.00
CA THR A 98 33.57 11.76 -18.06
C THR A 98 32.70 12.94 -18.62
N PRO A 99 32.69 13.26 -19.95
CA PRO A 99 31.81 14.28 -20.49
C PRO A 99 30.32 14.04 -20.24
N TYR A 100 29.87 12.80 -20.26
CA TYR A 100 28.46 12.46 -19.97
C TYR A 100 28.08 12.82 -18.54
N ILE A 101 28.95 12.51 -17.57
CA ILE A 101 28.71 12.84 -16.15
C ILE A 101 28.66 14.37 -15.98
N ALA A 102 29.58 15.13 -16.62
CA ALA A 102 29.57 16.57 -16.59
C ALA A 102 28.29 17.13 -17.22
N GLN A 103 27.85 16.60 -18.35
CA GLN A 103 26.60 16.99 -19.00
C GLN A 103 25.36 16.79 -18.07
N ILE A 104 25.31 15.71 -17.33
CA ILE A 104 24.22 15.47 -16.35
C ILE A 104 24.23 16.55 -15.28
N MET A 105 25.40 16.93 -14.75
CA MET A 105 25.51 17.99 -13.75
C MET A 105 25.06 19.36 -14.27
N ASP A 106 25.35 19.68 -15.53
CA ASP A 106 25.01 20.94 -16.13
C ASP A 106 23.57 21.03 -16.65
N SER A 107 22.89 19.90 -16.81
CA SER A 107 21.60 19.82 -17.49
C SER A 107 20.40 20.30 -16.69
N VAL A 108 20.54 20.48 -15.37
CA VAL A 108 19.39 20.82 -14.50
C VAL A 108 19.67 22.08 -13.68
N PRO A 109 18.92 23.19 -13.89
CA PRO A 109 18.98 24.36 -13.01
C PRO A 109 18.46 24.00 -11.63
N ALA A 110 19.18 24.41 -10.58
CA ALA A 110 18.86 24.31 -9.14
C ALA A 110 17.63 23.46 -8.78
N VAL A 111 17.86 22.19 -8.42
CA VAL A 111 16.81 21.20 -8.16
C VAL A 111 16.07 21.55 -6.87
N ALA A 112 14.98 22.29 -6.97
CA ALA A 112 14.13 22.64 -5.82
C ALA A 112 13.27 21.46 -5.30
N ASN A 113 13.09 20.40 -6.12
CA ASN A 113 12.14 19.30 -5.80
C ASN A 113 12.69 17.92 -6.20
N VAL A 114 13.86 17.54 -5.69
CA VAL A 114 14.50 16.26 -6.02
C VAL A 114 13.60 15.05 -5.69
N ALA A 115 12.85 15.11 -4.61
CA ALA A 115 11.91 14.06 -4.22
C ALA A 115 10.86 13.79 -5.31
N THR A 116 10.30 14.83 -5.92
CA THR A 116 9.32 14.70 -7.01
C THR A 116 9.93 14.00 -8.24
N TYR A 117 11.16 14.33 -8.63
CA TYR A 117 11.82 13.64 -9.73
C TYR A 117 12.14 12.19 -9.41
N ALA A 118 12.56 11.90 -8.18
CA ALA A 118 12.77 10.54 -7.71
C ALA A 118 11.47 9.72 -7.75
N GLU A 119 10.33 10.31 -7.37
CA GLU A 119 9.02 9.66 -7.48
C GLU A 119 8.63 9.36 -8.93
N ILE A 120 8.92 10.27 -9.88
CA ILE A 120 8.67 10.04 -11.32
C ILE A 120 9.50 8.85 -11.82
N VAL A 121 10.78 8.74 -11.42
CA VAL A 121 11.65 7.62 -11.79
C VAL A 121 11.11 6.30 -11.21
N ARG A 122 10.69 6.30 -9.95
CA ARG A 122 10.10 5.14 -9.28
C ARG A 122 8.79 4.70 -9.93
N ASP A 123 7.88 5.64 -10.22
CA ASP A 123 6.60 5.36 -10.89
C ASP A 123 6.82 4.73 -12.27
N ALA A 124 7.76 5.27 -13.05
CA ALA A 124 8.12 4.70 -14.34
C ALA A 124 8.66 3.25 -14.21
N TRP A 125 9.48 2.97 -13.19
CA TRP A 125 9.97 1.63 -12.90
C TRP A 125 8.82 0.68 -12.48
N GLN A 126 7.94 1.11 -11.59
CA GLN A 126 6.78 0.29 -11.17
C GLN A 126 5.89 -0.07 -12.37
N LYS A 127 5.67 0.87 -13.28
CA LYS A 127 4.94 0.59 -14.53
C LYS A 127 5.66 -0.45 -15.40
N ARG A 128 7.00 -0.38 -15.50
CA ARG A 128 7.80 -1.42 -16.22
C ARG A 128 7.67 -2.80 -15.56
N GLN A 129 7.73 -2.86 -14.22
CA GLN A 129 7.56 -4.12 -13.50
C GLN A 129 6.15 -4.69 -13.69
N LEU A 130 5.12 -3.85 -13.61
CA LEU A 130 3.74 -4.26 -13.88
C LEU A 130 3.59 -4.84 -15.29
N ILE A 131 4.15 -4.16 -16.30
CA ILE A 131 4.11 -4.64 -17.70
C ILE A 131 4.81 -5.99 -17.82
N ALA A 132 5.99 -6.14 -17.24
CA ALA A 132 6.77 -7.38 -17.29
C ALA A 132 6.01 -8.54 -16.60
N GLN A 133 5.45 -8.32 -15.42
CA GLN A 133 4.66 -9.33 -14.71
C GLN A 133 3.41 -9.74 -15.49
N CYS A 134 2.67 -8.76 -16.03
CA CYS A 134 1.49 -9.07 -16.85
C CYS A 134 1.86 -9.89 -18.10
N GLN A 135 3.00 -9.61 -18.72
CA GLN A 135 3.48 -10.41 -19.88
C GLN A 135 3.86 -11.83 -19.45
N THR A 136 4.50 -12.00 -18.30
CA THR A 136 4.84 -13.33 -17.74
C THR A 136 3.56 -14.11 -17.43
N PHE A 137 2.58 -13.52 -16.74
CA PHE A 137 1.32 -14.20 -16.45
C PHE A 137 0.53 -14.56 -17.72
N ALA A 138 0.56 -13.68 -18.73
CA ALA A 138 -0.07 -14.00 -20.01
C ALA A 138 0.61 -15.19 -20.70
N ALA A 139 1.94 -15.26 -20.71
CA ALA A 139 2.68 -16.38 -21.29
C ALA A 139 2.42 -17.68 -20.50
N GLU A 140 2.46 -17.63 -19.17
CA GLU A 140 2.16 -18.79 -18.33
C GLU A 140 0.74 -19.32 -18.55
N ALA A 141 -0.24 -18.43 -18.75
CA ALA A 141 -1.62 -18.82 -19.00
C ALA A 141 -1.80 -19.57 -20.33
N TYR A 142 -0.91 -19.36 -21.33
CA TYR A 142 -0.92 -20.08 -22.59
C TYR A 142 -0.20 -21.43 -22.53
N ASP A 143 0.91 -21.50 -21.78
CA ASP A 143 1.90 -22.58 -21.95
C ASP A 143 1.96 -23.56 -20.76
N THR A 144 1.33 -23.26 -19.62
CA THR A 144 1.51 -24.03 -18.38
C THR A 144 0.30 -24.94 -18.08
N PRO A 145 0.51 -26.21 -17.68
CA PRO A 145 -0.58 -27.12 -17.26
C PRO A 145 -1.12 -26.84 -15.86
N VAL A 146 -0.71 -25.74 -15.24
CA VAL A 146 -1.13 -25.33 -13.89
C VAL A 146 -2.61 -24.91 -13.90
N PRO A 147 -3.42 -25.30 -12.89
CA PRO A 147 -4.80 -24.88 -12.78
C PRO A 147 -4.95 -23.36 -12.73
N ALA A 148 -5.93 -22.80 -13.46
CA ALA A 148 -6.17 -21.35 -13.54
C ALA A 148 -6.28 -20.67 -12.17
N ARG A 149 -6.83 -21.38 -11.15
CA ARG A 149 -6.93 -20.86 -9.79
C ARG A 149 -5.57 -20.57 -9.15
N GLU A 150 -4.59 -21.43 -9.39
CA GLU A 150 -3.23 -21.29 -8.85
C GLU A 150 -2.49 -20.15 -9.58
N LEU A 151 -2.65 -20.02 -10.90
CA LEU A 151 -2.11 -18.90 -11.67
C LEU A 151 -2.66 -17.55 -11.18
N VAL A 152 -3.97 -17.47 -10.90
CA VAL A 152 -4.59 -16.26 -10.34
C VAL A 152 -4.03 -15.94 -8.96
N GLN A 153 -3.88 -16.91 -8.07
CA GLN A 153 -3.30 -16.69 -6.74
C GLN A 153 -1.85 -16.21 -6.80
N ASN A 154 -1.04 -16.77 -7.70
CA ASN A 154 0.34 -16.33 -7.91
C ASN A 154 0.41 -14.90 -8.46
N ALA A 155 -0.49 -14.56 -9.40
CA ALA A 155 -0.59 -13.21 -9.94
C ALA A 155 -1.00 -12.19 -8.86
N GLU A 156 -1.99 -12.52 -8.03
CA GLU A 156 -2.42 -11.67 -6.91
C GLU A 156 -1.27 -11.43 -5.92
N ALA A 157 -0.53 -12.47 -5.54
CA ALA A 157 0.61 -12.36 -4.63
C ALA A 157 1.71 -11.46 -5.21
N SER A 158 2.11 -11.67 -6.47
CA SER A 158 3.15 -10.88 -7.12
C SER A 158 2.76 -9.42 -7.31
N LEU A 159 1.50 -9.14 -7.64
CA LEU A 159 0.99 -7.76 -7.76
C LEU A 159 0.90 -7.07 -6.40
N ALA A 160 0.55 -7.80 -5.34
CA ALA A 160 0.56 -7.27 -3.97
C ALA A 160 1.97 -6.90 -3.51
N GLU A 161 2.98 -7.74 -3.81
CA GLU A 161 4.40 -7.44 -3.54
C GLU A 161 4.88 -6.20 -4.30
N LEU A 162 4.48 -6.05 -5.57
CA LEU A 162 4.81 -4.85 -6.36
C LEU A 162 4.19 -3.59 -5.75
N GLY A 163 2.96 -3.66 -5.26
CA GLY A 163 2.30 -2.57 -4.54
C GLY A 163 2.99 -2.24 -3.21
N ALA A 164 3.45 -3.25 -2.48
CA ALA A 164 4.15 -3.08 -1.22
C ALA A 164 5.59 -2.55 -1.38
N SER A 165 6.29 -2.90 -2.48
CA SER A 165 7.65 -2.41 -2.76
C SER A 165 7.73 -0.91 -3.07
N GLY A 166 6.60 -0.23 -3.17
CA GLY A 166 6.51 1.22 -3.17
C GLY A 166 6.60 1.87 -1.79
N ALA A 167 6.61 1.09 -0.72
CA ALA A 167 6.75 1.60 0.64
C ALA A 167 8.21 2.04 0.89
N VAL A 168 8.35 3.30 1.18
CA VAL A 168 9.55 4.08 1.54
C VAL A 168 10.47 3.31 2.49
N SER A 169 11.78 3.56 2.36
CA SER A 169 12.84 3.19 3.30
C SER A 169 12.34 2.90 4.71
N ALA A 170 12.64 1.70 5.22
CA ALA A 170 12.30 1.31 6.60
C ALA A 170 12.94 2.23 7.67
N PHE A 171 13.87 3.09 7.28
CA PHE A 171 14.56 4.05 8.14
C PHE A 171 14.19 5.49 7.76
N ALA A 172 13.63 6.22 8.69
CA ALA A 172 13.36 7.65 8.57
C ALA A 172 14.10 8.41 9.66
N ARG A 173 14.57 9.63 9.37
CA ARG A 173 15.17 10.50 10.42
C ARG A 173 14.10 10.83 11.45
N VAL A 174 14.39 10.56 12.72
CA VAL A 174 13.46 10.74 13.85
C VAL A 174 12.83 12.14 13.85
N GLY A 175 13.61 13.18 13.56
CA GLY A 175 13.11 14.56 13.50
C GLY A 175 11.99 14.77 12.48
N LEU A 176 12.07 14.14 11.29
CA LEU A 176 11.02 14.23 10.26
C LEU A 176 9.76 13.48 10.69
N VAL A 177 9.93 12.31 11.32
CA VAL A 177 8.80 11.52 11.83
C VAL A 177 8.06 12.28 12.94
N VAL A 178 8.81 12.87 13.89
CA VAL A 178 8.23 13.66 14.98
C VAL A 178 7.52 14.90 14.43
N ALA A 179 8.12 15.62 13.45
CA ALA A 179 7.48 16.78 12.84
C ALA A 179 6.15 16.43 12.19
N ALA A 180 6.11 15.37 11.38
CA ALA A 180 4.89 14.90 10.73
C ALA A 180 3.82 14.46 11.74
N GLU A 181 4.21 13.90 12.88
CA GLU A 181 3.28 13.48 13.92
C GLU A 181 2.71 14.68 14.70
N VAL A 182 3.55 15.70 14.97
CA VAL A 182 3.11 16.97 15.57
C VAL A 182 2.10 17.67 14.67
N ASP A 183 2.37 17.80 13.36
CA ASP A 183 1.45 18.40 12.39
C ASP A 183 0.10 17.66 12.38
N ARG A 184 0.13 16.33 12.46
CA ARG A 184 -1.08 15.49 12.52
C ARG A 184 -1.87 15.71 13.81
N MET A 185 -1.17 15.86 14.94
CA MET A 185 -1.81 16.16 16.24
C MET A 185 -2.46 17.54 16.25
N GLU A 186 -1.79 18.55 15.68
CA GLU A 186 -2.34 19.90 15.56
C GLU A 186 -3.58 19.94 14.67
N GLU A 187 -3.59 19.23 13.55
CA GLU A 187 -4.73 19.13 12.66
C GLU A 187 -5.91 18.41 13.33
N ALA A 188 -5.66 17.31 14.04
CA ALA A 188 -6.69 16.61 14.83
C ALA A 188 -7.31 17.52 15.89
N GLN A 189 -6.49 18.34 16.56
CA GLN A 189 -6.95 19.31 17.55
C GLN A 189 -7.80 20.43 16.91
N ARG A 190 -7.41 20.92 15.72
CA ARG A 190 -8.20 21.93 14.96
C ARG A 190 -9.56 21.39 14.55
N LEU A 191 -9.65 20.10 14.21
CA LEU A 191 -10.88 19.41 13.84
C LEU A 191 -11.73 19.00 15.07
N GLY A 192 -11.26 19.26 16.29
CA GLY A 192 -11.96 18.91 17.52
C GLY A 192 -12.07 17.41 17.79
N LEU A 193 -11.19 16.61 17.16
CA LEU A 193 -11.17 15.16 17.34
C LEU A 193 -10.58 14.82 18.71
N THR A 194 -11.35 14.18 19.56
CA THR A 194 -10.90 13.67 20.86
C THR A 194 -10.31 12.28 20.71
N GLY A 195 -9.04 12.19 20.29
CA GLY A 195 -8.29 10.95 20.09
C GLY A 195 -7.80 10.81 18.64
N SER A 196 -6.61 10.27 18.50
CA SER A 196 -5.96 10.05 17.19
C SER A 196 -6.30 8.70 16.56
N GLY A 197 -6.96 7.81 17.33
CA GLY A 197 -7.32 6.46 16.91
C GLY A 197 -8.76 6.31 16.43
N VAL A 198 -9.06 5.14 15.84
CA VAL A 198 -10.41 4.75 15.41
C VAL A 198 -11.28 4.49 16.64
N SER A 199 -12.44 5.13 16.73
CA SER A 199 -13.37 4.96 17.86
C SER A 199 -13.94 3.56 17.94
N THR A 200 -13.93 2.97 19.13
CA THR A 200 -14.55 1.65 19.41
C THR A 200 -16.08 1.71 19.54
N GLY A 201 -16.65 2.91 19.63
CA GLY A 201 -18.07 3.11 19.97
C GLY A 201 -18.38 3.08 21.47
N PHE A 202 -17.40 2.76 22.32
CA PHE A 202 -17.51 2.78 23.77
C PHE A 202 -16.75 3.99 24.33
N SER A 203 -17.45 5.06 24.65
CA SER A 203 -16.85 6.34 25.04
C SER A 203 -15.89 6.25 26.23
N ARG A 204 -16.12 5.33 27.18
CA ARG A 204 -15.22 5.11 28.32
C ARG A 204 -13.94 4.39 27.91
N LEU A 205 -14.04 3.48 26.96
CA LEU A 205 -12.88 2.77 26.39
C LEU A 205 -12.07 3.75 25.53
N ASP A 206 -12.72 4.49 24.65
CA ASP A 206 -12.08 5.49 23.80
C ASP A 206 -11.34 6.57 24.60
N LYS A 207 -11.93 7.02 25.74
CA LYS A 207 -11.24 7.95 26.65
C LYS A 207 -9.99 7.35 27.30
N ALA A 208 -9.97 6.05 27.53
CA ALA A 208 -8.85 5.37 28.17
C ALA A 208 -7.73 5.01 27.16
N THR A 209 -8.09 4.71 25.91
CA THR A 209 -7.14 4.24 24.88
C THR A 209 -6.84 5.28 23.80
N ALA A 210 -7.56 6.41 23.78
CA ALA A 210 -7.59 7.36 22.66
C ALA A 210 -8.07 6.76 21.33
N GLY A 211 -8.80 5.64 21.37
CA GLY A 211 -9.23 4.84 20.22
C GLY A 211 -8.27 3.71 19.86
N LEU A 212 -8.48 3.09 18.71
CA LEU A 212 -7.62 2.03 18.17
C LEU A 212 -6.61 2.64 17.20
N HIS A 213 -5.32 2.39 17.41
CA HIS A 213 -4.25 2.97 16.59
C HIS A 213 -3.71 1.98 15.58
N LYS A 214 -3.18 2.50 14.47
CA LYS A 214 -2.55 1.68 13.42
C LYS A 214 -1.29 1.01 13.95
N GLY A 215 -1.16 -0.29 13.67
CA GLY A 215 -0.01 -1.08 14.11
C GLY A 215 -0.12 -1.68 15.51
N ASP A 216 -1.14 -1.30 16.30
CA ASP A 216 -1.34 -1.82 17.64
C ASP A 216 -2.02 -3.18 17.65
N LEU A 217 -1.68 -3.99 18.64
CA LEU A 217 -2.33 -5.25 18.97
C LEU A 217 -3.12 -5.10 20.29
N TYR A 218 -4.45 -5.21 20.21
CA TYR A 218 -5.33 -5.19 21.37
C TYR A 218 -5.78 -6.58 21.74
N ILE A 219 -5.49 -7.05 22.97
CA ILE A 219 -5.87 -8.37 23.46
C ILE A 219 -7.01 -8.22 24.45
N ILE A 220 -8.15 -8.86 24.14
CA ILE A 220 -9.34 -8.90 25.00
C ILE A 220 -9.50 -10.29 25.56
N ALA A 221 -9.39 -10.44 26.87
CA ALA A 221 -9.59 -11.71 27.58
C ALA A 221 -10.79 -11.63 28.51
N ALA A 222 -11.55 -12.72 28.58
CA ALA A 222 -12.68 -12.88 29.49
C ALA A 222 -12.94 -14.35 29.79
N ARG A 223 -13.59 -14.65 30.89
CA ARG A 223 -14.08 -15.99 31.16
C ARG A 223 -15.14 -16.42 30.11
N PRO A 224 -15.29 -17.71 29.82
CA PRO A 224 -16.35 -18.19 28.93
C PRO A 224 -17.73 -17.63 29.31
N GLY A 225 -18.50 -17.21 28.32
CA GLY A 225 -19.85 -16.66 28.54
C GLY A 225 -19.92 -15.18 28.96
N HIS A 226 -18.80 -14.49 29.18
CA HIS A 226 -18.79 -13.08 29.62
C HIS A 226 -18.86 -12.05 28.48
N GLY A 227 -19.24 -12.47 27.28
CA GLY A 227 -19.51 -11.54 26.17
C GLY A 227 -18.30 -11.02 25.41
N LYS A 228 -17.10 -11.64 25.53
CA LYS A 228 -15.89 -11.27 24.80
C LYS A 228 -16.15 -11.06 23.29
N SER A 229 -16.70 -12.08 22.63
CA SER A 229 -16.99 -12.04 21.19
C SER A 229 -18.07 -11.01 20.83
N SER A 230 -19.06 -10.80 21.73
CA SER A 230 -20.09 -9.78 21.54
C SER A 230 -19.50 -8.37 21.59
N LEU A 231 -18.56 -8.10 22.52
CA LEU A 231 -17.88 -6.81 22.59
C LEU A 231 -17.08 -6.55 21.30
N VAL A 232 -16.27 -7.52 20.86
CA VAL A 232 -15.47 -7.39 19.64
C VAL A 232 -16.34 -7.16 18.40
N MET A 233 -17.46 -7.90 18.29
CA MET A 233 -18.40 -7.72 17.17
C MET A 233 -19.09 -6.34 17.20
N ASN A 234 -19.42 -5.81 18.37
CA ASN A 234 -19.99 -4.47 18.49
C ASN A 234 -18.98 -3.39 18.09
N VAL A 235 -17.70 -3.55 18.46
CA VAL A 235 -16.62 -2.65 17.99
C VAL A 235 -16.49 -2.73 16.46
N ALA A 236 -16.43 -3.95 15.92
CA ALA A 236 -16.32 -4.18 14.47
C ALA A 236 -17.48 -3.55 13.69
N ALA A 237 -18.72 -3.74 14.15
CA ALA A 237 -19.90 -3.13 13.55
C ALA A 237 -19.90 -1.59 13.66
N HIS A 238 -19.44 -1.04 14.79
CA HIS A 238 -19.34 0.40 14.98
C HIS A 238 -18.32 1.03 14.02
N VAL A 239 -17.14 0.45 13.89
CA VAL A 239 -16.08 0.92 12.99
C VAL A 239 -16.56 0.85 11.53
N ALA A 240 -17.10 -0.31 11.12
CA ALA A 240 -17.60 -0.49 9.75
C ALA A 240 -18.76 0.43 9.40
N ARG A 241 -19.62 0.80 10.38
CA ARG A 241 -20.77 1.70 10.15
C ARG A 241 -20.37 3.11 9.82
N LYS A 242 -19.24 3.61 10.34
CA LYS A 242 -18.72 4.92 9.97
C LYS A 242 -18.27 5.01 8.52
N GLY A 243 -18.01 3.85 7.87
CA GLY A 243 -17.71 3.75 6.44
C GLY A 243 -16.28 4.15 6.05
N ASP A 244 -15.50 4.68 6.99
CA ASP A 244 -14.15 5.18 6.72
C ASP A 244 -13.10 4.07 6.77
N GLU A 245 -13.38 2.95 7.47
CA GLU A 245 -12.44 1.86 7.68
C GLU A 245 -13.07 0.50 7.36
N ALA A 246 -12.32 -0.34 6.63
CA ALA A 246 -12.69 -1.71 6.35
C ALA A 246 -12.35 -2.62 7.54
N VAL A 247 -13.25 -3.55 7.87
CA VAL A 247 -13.08 -4.49 8.99
C VAL A 247 -13.12 -5.92 8.50
N ALA A 248 -12.11 -6.72 8.87
CA ALA A 248 -12.09 -8.17 8.63
C ALA A 248 -12.14 -8.92 9.96
N VAL A 249 -13.04 -9.90 10.06
CA VAL A 249 -13.23 -10.76 11.24
C VAL A 249 -12.80 -12.17 10.92
N PHE A 250 -11.80 -12.69 11.63
CA PHE A 250 -11.36 -14.07 11.54
C PHE A 250 -11.83 -14.83 12.76
N SER A 251 -12.69 -15.82 12.60
CA SER A 251 -13.23 -16.63 13.69
C SER A 251 -12.85 -18.09 13.56
N LEU A 252 -12.21 -18.62 14.60
CA LEU A 252 -11.89 -20.05 14.73
C LEU A 252 -12.89 -20.79 15.61
N GLU A 253 -13.73 -20.06 16.35
CA GLU A 253 -14.66 -20.63 17.34
C GLU A 253 -16.11 -20.73 16.81
N MET A 254 -16.53 -19.75 15.99
CA MET A 254 -17.92 -19.65 15.52
C MET A 254 -18.00 -19.61 13.99
N PRO A 255 -18.96 -20.32 13.37
CA PRO A 255 -19.24 -20.20 11.94
C PRO A 255 -19.67 -18.78 11.57
N LYS A 256 -19.33 -18.35 10.34
CA LYS A 256 -19.67 -17.02 9.82
C LYS A 256 -21.17 -16.71 9.85
N GLU A 257 -22.02 -17.70 9.62
CA GLU A 257 -23.47 -17.59 9.66
C GLU A 257 -23.97 -17.21 11.06
N GLN A 258 -23.33 -17.77 12.09
CA GLN A 258 -23.67 -17.45 13.49
C GLN A 258 -23.24 -16.04 13.88
N ILE A 259 -22.08 -15.60 13.39
CA ILE A 259 -21.57 -14.22 13.61
C ILE A 259 -22.49 -13.22 12.92
N ALA A 260 -22.80 -13.44 11.63
CA ALA A 260 -23.68 -12.58 10.86
C ALA A 260 -25.07 -12.45 11.49
N MET A 261 -25.63 -13.57 11.96
CA MET A 261 -26.93 -13.57 12.65
C MET A 261 -26.89 -12.80 13.98
N ARG A 262 -25.80 -12.92 14.75
CA ARG A 262 -25.62 -12.15 15.99
C ARG A 262 -25.54 -10.65 15.72
N LEU A 263 -24.82 -10.25 14.69
CA LEU A 263 -24.73 -8.85 14.27
C LEU A 263 -26.13 -8.32 13.88
N ALA A 264 -26.87 -9.05 13.04
CA ALA A 264 -28.19 -8.65 12.60
C ALA A 264 -29.18 -8.52 13.78
N CYS A 265 -29.12 -9.43 14.73
CA CYS A 265 -29.93 -9.39 15.93
C CYS A 265 -29.56 -8.22 16.85
N ALA A 266 -28.26 -7.95 17.02
CA ALA A 266 -27.78 -6.86 17.86
C ALA A 266 -28.21 -5.50 17.33
N GLU A 267 -28.25 -5.31 16.00
CA GLU A 267 -28.72 -4.09 15.33
C GLU A 267 -30.17 -3.72 15.72
N ARG A 268 -31.01 -4.70 15.98
CA ARG A 268 -32.44 -4.52 16.23
C ARG A 268 -32.87 -4.89 17.65
N GLY A 269 -31.93 -5.23 18.52
CA GLY A 269 -32.25 -5.67 19.89
C GLY A 269 -33.05 -6.96 19.94
N ILE A 270 -32.92 -7.84 18.93
CA ILE A 270 -33.62 -9.13 18.86
C ILE A 270 -32.83 -10.20 19.62
N ASP A 271 -33.49 -10.99 20.44
CA ASP A 271 -32.85 -12.11 21.14
C ASP A 271 -32.47 -13.22 20.13
N THR A 272 -31.20 -13.57 20.10
CA THR A 272 -30.70 -14.68 19.25
C THR A 272 -31.30 -16.04 19.65
N GLY A 273 -31.74 -16.20 20.88
CA GLY A 273 -32.46 -17.37 21.36
C GLY A 273 -33.82 -17.54 20.68
N ASP A 274 -34.53 -16.44 20.41
CA ASP A 274 -35.81 -16.46 19.71
C ASP A 274 -35.64 -16.85 18.24
N VAL A 275 -34.55 -16.41 17.62
CA VAL A 275 -34.16 -16.81 16.25
C VAL A 275 -33.90 -18.32 16.21
N ARG A 276 -33.12 -18.87 17.16
CA ARG A 276 -32.79 -20.29 17.24
C ARG A 276 -34.02 -21.16 17.49
N ARG A 277 -34.97 -20.68 18.31
CA ARG A 277 -36.23 -21.38 18.60
C ARG A 277 -37.29 -21.21 17.52
N ASN A 278 -37.03 -20.35 16.52
CA ASN A 278 -37.94 -19.97 15.44
C ASN A 278 -39.28 -19.41 15.95
N VAL A 279 -39.24 -18.62 17.03
CA VAL A 279 -40.43 -18.01 17.67
C VAL A 279 -40.55 -16.50 17.43
N LEU A 280 -39.88 -15.99 16.42
CA LEU A 280 -39.92 -14.58 16.05
C LEU A 280 -41.32 -14.13 15.62
N LYS A 281 -41.75 -12.96 16.11
CA LYS A 281 -42.95 -12.29 15.65
C LYS A 281 -42.78 -11.77 14.22
N VAL A 282 -43.88 -11.47 13.55
CA VAL A 282 -43.86 -10.97 12.15
C VAL A 282 -43.05 -9.68 12.03
N GLU A 283 -43.24 -8.77 12.98
CA GLU A 283 -42.54 -7.48 13.05
C GLU A 283 -41.02 -7.69 13.19
N GLN A 284 -40.59 -8.56 14.10
CA GLN A 284 -39.18 -8.88 14.31
C GLN A 284 -38.52 -9.51 13.08
N ARG A 285 -39.26 -10.32 12.31
CA ARG A 285 -38.75 -10.87 11.04
C ARG A 285 -38.57 -9.76 9.99
N ALA A 286 -39.45 -8.78 9.95
CA ALA A 286 -39.32 -7.64 9.06
C ALA A 286 -38.10 -6.76 9.42
N GLU A 287 -37.93 -6.48 10.73
CA GLU A 287 -36.76 -5.77 11.27
C GLU A 287 -35.46 -6.50 10.97
N LEU A 288 -35.41 -7.83 11.11
CA LEU A 288 -34.24 -8.63 10.79
C LEU A 288 -33.89 -8.58 9.29
N ARG A 289 -34.91 -8.54 8.40
CA ARG A 289 -34.69 -8.33 6.96
C ARG A 289 -34.10 -6.96 6.66
N GLN A 290 -34.52 -5.92 7.39
CA GLN A 290 -33.95 -4.58 7.25
C GLN A 290 -32.49 -4.55 7.67
N SER A 291 -32.11 -5.26 8.76
CA SER A 291 -30.72 -5.37 9.16
C SER A 291 -29.81 -5.95 8.06
N VAL A 292 -30.33 -6.83 7.20
CA VAL A 292 -29.56 -7.38 6.08
C VAL A 292 -29.15 -6.29 5.11
N LEU A 293 -30.06 -5.33 4.84
CA LEU A 293 -29.75 -4.20 3.94
C LEU A 293 -28.73 -3.25 4.55
N ASP A 294 -28.86 -2.98 5.84
CA ASP A 294 -27.95 -2.11 6.57
C ASP A 294 -26.53 -2.72 6.64
N LEU A 295 -26.43 -4.01 6.97
CA LEU A 295 -25.17 -4.75 7.04
C LEU A 295 -24.50 -4.94 5.67
N ALA A 296 -25.27 -5.07 4.60
CA ALA A 296 -24.75 -5.26 3.25
C ALA A 296 -24.01 -4.01 2.72
N GLN A 297 -24.26 -2.84 3.29
CA GLN A 297 -23.58 -1.61 2.93
C GLN A 297 -22.30 -1.36 3.74
N MET A 298 -22.08 -2.12 4.81
CA MET A 298 -20.91 -1.96 5.67
C MET A 298 -19.66 -2.65 5.07
N PRO A 299 -18.49 -2.04 5.10
CA PRO A 299 -17.23 -2.68 4.70
C PRO A 299 -16.74 -3.65 5.80
N LEU A 300 -17.53 -4.70 6.07
CA LEU A 300 -17.30 -5.72 7.10
C LEU A 300 -17.30 -7.12 6.47
N TRP A 301 -16.20 -7.85 6.62
CA TRP A 301 -15.99 -9.21 6.12
C TRP A 301 -15.81 -10.20 7.27
N ILE A 302 -16.29 -11.44 7.08
CA ILE A 302 -16.20 -12.54 8.06
C ILE A 302 -15.63 -13.79 7.37
#